data_48dd53f9d1ac91a7edba9d4e13a2738e
#
_entry.id   48dd53f9d1ac91a7edba9d4e13a2738e
#
_cell.length_a   1.000
_cell.length_b   1.000
_cell.length_c   1.000
_cell.angle_alpha   90.00
_cell.angle_beta   90.00
_cell.angle_gamma   90.00
#
_symmetry.space_group_name_H-M   'P 1'
#
loop_
_entity.id
_entity.type
_entity.pdbx_description
1 polymer ?
#
loop_
_entity_poly.entity_id
_entity_poly.type
_entity_poly.pdbx_seq_one_letter_code
_entity_poly.pdbx_strand_id
1 'polypeptide(L)'
;MSWFSIFRLGLVQLCIGSSVVIPLSTLNRLMKVELALPATIAGFLIALHYAVQLTRVNWGHLSDKTQNRSQWIIFGMLILGIGGILASVSIPLIESRFGQGIMLALFSYSLIGFGVGAAGTPLLALLASYSSKSQKGFAASITFLMMIFGLAITGITIGIILDPYSHQKLIQITSSLAVITNIISFISLRNLEKSLQNSSYDLETEAINSNVSFIEGIKKVWMEREARLFTIFIFISMGAFSMQDP
;
A
#
# COMPACT_ATOMS: atom_id res chain seq x y z
N MET A 1 -13.13 -9.75 -16.73
CA MET A 1 -11.75 -10.11 -16.32
C MET A 1 -11.69 -11.58 -15.94
N SER A 2 -10.58 -12.30 -16.24
CA SER A 2 -10.43 -13.70 -15.82
C SER A 2 -10.11 -13.79 -14.31
N TRP A 3 -10.49 -14.92 -13.68
CA TRP A 3 -10.15 -15.19 -12.26
C TRP A 3 -8.65 -15.23 -12.02
N PHE A 4 -7.88 -15.69 -13.00
CA PHE A 4 -6.42 -15.69 -12.95
C PHE A 4 -5.84 -14.26 -12.91
N SER A 5 -6.43 -13.33 -13.65
CA SER A 5 -6.03 -11.91 -13.60
C SER A 5 -6.36 -11.26 -12.24
N ILE A 6 -7.50 -11.63 -11.62
CA ILE A 6 -7.86 -11.19 -10.26
C ILE A 6 -6.83 -11.72 -9.26
N PHE A 7 -6.47 -13.00 -9.37
CA PHE A 7 -5.46 -13.60 -8.50
C PHE A 7 -4.09 -12.91 -8.63
N ARG A 8 -3.66 -12.57 -9.85
CA ARG A 8 -2.40 -11.83 -10.10
C ARG A 8 -2.41 -10.45 -9.44
N LEU A 9 -3.51 -9.71 -9.52
CA LEU A 9 -3.67 -8.44 -8.81
C LEU A 9 -3.72 -8.65 -7.29
N GLY A 10 -4.34 -9.73 -6.84
CA GLY A 10 -4.34 -10.14 -5.44
C GLY A 10 -2.93 -10.43 -4.91
N LEU A 11 -2.05 -11.05 -5.71
CA LEU A 11 -0.64 -11.25 -5.34
C LEU A 11 0.09 -9.93 -5.13
N VAL A 12 -0.17 -8.92 -5.95
CA VAL A 12 0.40 -7.58 -5.72
C VAL A 12 -0.14 -6.97 -4.44
N GLN A 13 -1.43 -7.13 -4.16
CA GLN A 13 -2.03 -6.65 -2.92
C GLN A 13 -1.45 -7.36 -1.69
N LEU A 14 -1.20 -8.68 -1.79
CA LEU A 14 -0.48 -9.46 -0.78
C LEU A 14 0.92 -8.88 -0.55
N CYS A 15 1.66 -8.55 -1.61
CA CYS A 15 2.99 -7.94 -1.51
C CYS A 15 2.96 -6.57 -0.83
N ILE A 16 1.94 -5.73 -1.11
CA ILE A 16 1.74 -4.45 -0.41
C ILE A 16 1.54 -4.71 1.09
N GLY A 17 0.62 -5.61 1.46
CA GLY A 17 0.38 -5.99 2.85
C GLY A 17 1.64 -6.49 3.56
N SER A 18 2.37 -7.41 2.92
CA SER A 18 3.63 -7.94 3.44
C SER A 18 4.68 -6.85 3.68
N SER A 19 4.78 -5.87 2.80
CA SER A 19 5.77 -4.79 2.93
C SER A 19 5.42 -3.78 4.01
N VAL A 20 4.14 -3.57 4.29
CA VAL A 20 3.66 -2.56 5.24
C VAL A 20 3.71 -3.06 6.69
N VAL A 21 3.66 -4.38 6.94
CA VAL A 21 3.65 -4.93 8.30
C VAL A 21 4.93 -4.60 9.09
N ILE A 22 6.09 -4.55 8.44
CA ILE A 22 7.35 -4.23 9.12
C ILE A 22 7.31 -2.83 9.74
N PRO A 23 7.10 -1.75 8.97
CA PRO A 23 7.11 -0.40 9.54
C PRO A 23 5.97 -0.17 10.54
N LEU A 24 4.79 -0.72 10.32
CA LEU A 24 3.65 -0.45 11.21
C LEU A 24 3.63 -1.28 12.48
N SER A 25 4.13 -2.51 12.45
CA SER A 25 4.09 -3.42 13.61
C SER A 25 5.49 -3.66 14.20
N THR A 26 6.40 -4.24 13.40
CA THR A 26 7.73 -4.65 13.89
C THR A 26 8.57 -3.48 14.37
N LEU A 27 8.70 -2.41 13.55
CA LEU A 27 9.51 -1.26 13.93
C LEU A 27 8.88 -0.46 15.08
N ASN A 28 7.54 -0.37 15.13
CA ASN A 28 6.83 0.24 16.24
C ASN A 28 7.17 -0.48 17.56
N ARG A 29 7.10 -1.81 17.58
CA ARG A 29 7.49 -2.60 18.74
C ARG A 29 8.97 -2.39 19.11
N LEU A 30 9.89 -2.43 18.14
CA LEU A 30 11.32 -2.26 18.39
C LEU A 30 11.64 -0.87 18.97
N MET A 31 11.02 0.18 18.46
CA MET A 31 11.19 1.53 19.02
C MET A 31 10.74 1.62 20.47
N LYS A 32 9.64 0.96 20.83
CA LYS A 32 9.11 0.96 22.21
C LYS A 32 9.90 0.05 23.15
N VAL A 33 10.23 -1.17 22.70
CA VAL A 33 10.79 -2.22 23.57
C VAL A 33 12.32 -2.18 23.62
N GLU A 34 12.97 -2.13 22.44
CA GLU A 34 14.43 -2.19 22.36
C GLU A 34 15.09 -0.81 22.61
N LEU A 35 14.49 0.24 22.02
CA LEU A 35 15.03 1.59 22.14
C LEU A 35 14.41 2.40 23.31
N ALA A 36 13.43 1.84 24.02
CA ALA A 36 12.70 2.48 25.12
C ALA A 36 12.17 3.89 24.75
N LEU A 37 11.80 4.10 23.50
CA LEU A 37 11.31 5.41 23.03
C LEU A 37 9.85 5.62 23.50
N PRO A 38 9.46 6.88 23.76
CA PRO A 38 8.07 7.21 23.98
C PRO A 38 7.17 6.72 22.84
N ALA A 39 6.03 6.12 23.18
CA ALA A 39 5.06 5.62 22.19
C ALA A 39 4.60 6.71 21.20
N THR A 40 4.63 7.98 21.63
CA THR A 40 4.29 9.13 20.81
C THR A 40 5.17 9.29 19.56
N ILE A 41 6.46 8.91 19.62
CA ILE A 41 7.36 8.99 18.47
C ILE A 41 6.94 7.95 17.42
N ALA A 42 6.75 6.72 17.84
CA ALA A 42 6.31 5.66 16.92
C ALA A 42 4.91 5.95 16.36
N GLY A 43 3.98 6.41 17.19
CA GLY A 43 2.65 6.84 16.77
C GLY A 43 2.68 8.02 15.78
N PHE A 44 3.57 8.98 15.98
CA PHE A 44 3.73 10.11 15.04
C PHE A 44 4.24 9.64 13.66
N LEU A 45 5.20 8.70 13.62
CA LEU A 45 5.70 8.15 12.36
C LEU A 45 4.60 7.41 11.59
N ILE A 46 3.76 6.63 12.31
CA ILE A 46 2.59 5.96 11.71
C ILE A 46 1.58 7.00 11.21
N ALA A 47 1.29 8.02 12.00
CA ALA A 47 0.39 9.11 11.60
C ALA A 47 0.91 9.84 10.35
N LEU A 48 2.22 10.09 10.26
CA LEU A 48 2.86 10.67 9.07
C LEU A 48 2.68 9.77 7.84
N HIS A 49 2.88 8.46 7.99
CA HIS A 49 2.65 7.50 6.92
C HIS A 49 1.21 7.59 6.37
N TYR A 50 0.20 7.65 7.25
CA TYR A 50 -1.19 7.81 6.83
C TYR A 50 -1.50 9.20 6.27
N ALA A 51 -0.91 10.25 6.83
CA ALA A 51 -1.09 11.61 6.32
C ALA A 51 -0.57 11.74 4.87
N VAL A 52 0.59 11.16 4.57
CA VAL A 52 1.13 11.13 3.21
C VAL A 52 0.22 10.35 2.25
N GLN A 53 -0.52 9.36 2.72
CA GLN A 53 -1.47 8.63 1.88
C GLN A 53 -2.67 9.48 1.41
N LEU A 54 -2.91 10.67 1.97
CA LEU A 54 -3.89 11.61 1.40
C LEU A 54 -3.54 12.02 -0.03
N THR A 55 -2.26 11.87 -0.43
CA THR A 55 -1.82 12.07 -1.83
C THR A 55 -2.31 11.00 -2.80
N ARG A 56 -2.97 9.94 -2.34
CA ARG A 56 -3.53 8.85 -3.18
C ARG A 56 -4.36 9.35 -4.35
N VAL A 57 -5.07 10.44 -4.14
CA VAL A 57 -5.92 11.05 -5.16
C VAL A 57 -5.10 11.50 -6.37
N ASN A 58 -3.93 12.09 -6.12
CA ASN A 58 -3.02 12.52 -7.17
C ASN A 58 -2.48 11.33 -7.97
N TRP A 59 -2.17 10.22 -7.29
CA TRP A 59 -1.70 8.98 -7.93
C TRP A 59 -2.75 8.35 -8.83
N GLY A 60 -4.03 8.37 -8.40
CA GLY A 60 -5.15 7.94 -9.23
C GLY A 60 -5.23 8.75 -10.52
N HIS A 61 -5.29 10.07 -10.41
CA HIS A 61 -5.36 10.97 -11.56
C HIS A 61 -4.16 10.80 -12.51
N LEU A 62 -2.95 10.70 -11.95
CA LEU A 62 -1.72 10.54 -12.75
C LEU A 62 -1.71 9.22 -13.51
N SER A 63 -2.12 8.13 -12.86
CA SER A 63 -2.21 6.80 -13.48
C SER A 63 -3.26 6.73 -14.58
N ASP A 64 -4.38 7.43 -14.42
CA ASP A 64 -5.43 7.50 -15.43
C ASP A 64 -4.99 8.32 -16.64
N LYS A 65 -4.27 9.43 -16.44
CA LYS A 65 -3.74 10.26 -17.52
C LYS A 65 -2.70 9.54 -18.36
N THR A 66 -1.84 8.72 -17.75
CA THR A 66 -0.77 8.00 -18.46
C THR A 66 -1.25 6.70 -19.08
N GLN A 67 -2.45 6.21 -18.75
CA GLN A 67 -3.03 4.93 -19.19
C GLN A 67 -2.09 3.71 -18.97
N ASN A 68 -1.18 3.81 -18.03
CA ASN A 68 -0.13 2.81 -17.73
C ASN A 68 -0.10 2.50 -16.24
N ARG A 69 -1.23 2.00 -15.73
CA ARG A 69 -1.43 1.74 -14.29
C ARG A 69 -0.43 0.74 -13.73
N SER A 70 -0.05 -0.28 -14.52
CA SER A 70 0.95 -1.26 -14.11
C SER A 70 2.31 -0.65 -13.80
N GLN A 71 2.74 0.36 -14.55
CA GLN A 71 4.02 1.05 -14.27
C GLN A 71 3.98 1.83 -12.97
N TRP A 72 2.85 2.48 -12.65
CA TRP A 72 2.66 3.20 -11.39
C TRP A 72 2.67 2.25 -10.19
N ILE A 73 2.06 1.05 -10.34
CA ILE A 73 2.08 0.02 -9.30
C ILE A 73 3.52 -0.43 -9.03
N ILE A 74 4.30 -0.74 -10.08
CA ILE A 74 5.70 -1.15 -9.95
C ILE A 74 6.54 -0.05 -9.31
N PHE A 75 6.38 1.19 -9.75
CA PHE A 75 7.06 2.34 -9.18
C PHE A 75 6.73 2.53 -7.69
N GLY A 76 5.45 2.42 -7.33
CA GLY A 76 5.01 2.47 -5.94
C GLY A 76 5.59 1.36 -5.08
N MET A 77 5.68 0.13 -5.61
CA MET A 77 6.30 -1.01 -4.93
C MET A 77 7.80 -0.81 -4.70
N LEU A 78 8.53 -0.22 -5.67
CA LEU A 78 9.94 0.13 -5.52
C LEU A 78 10.14 1.17 -4.41
N ILE A 79 9.36 2.24 -4.41
CA ILE A 79 9.41 3.27 -3.36
C ILE A 79 9.09 2.67 -1.98
N LEU A 80 8.06 1.82 -1.90
CA LEU A 80 7.68 1.11 -0.69
C LEU A 80 8.81 0.24 -0.14
N GLY A 81 9.47 -0.53 -1.02
CA GLY A 81 10.62 -1.36 -0.66
C GLY A 81 11.81 -0.54 -0.14
N ILE A 82 12.17 0.53 -0.85
CA ILE A 82 13.24 1.45 -0.43
C ILE A 82 12.89 2.10 0.92
N GLY A 83 11.67 2.58 1.06
CA GLY A 83 11.18 3.16 2.31
C GLY A 83 11.27 2.19 3.49
N GLY A 84 10.87 0.93 3.29
CA GLY A 84 10.97 -0.13 4.29
C GLY A 84 12.42 -0.42 4.72
N ILE A 85 13.35 -0.51 3.76
CA ILE A 85 14.78 -0.71 4.04
C ILE A 85 15.34 0.48 4.84
N LEU A 86 15.09 1.71 4.41
CA LEU A 86 15.55 2.91 5.10
C LEU A 86 14.96 3.03 6.51
N ALA A 87 13.68 2.64 6.68
CA ALA A 87 13.06 2.59 8.00
C ALA A 87 13.75 1.59 8.92
N SER A 88 14.17 0.42 8.41
CA SER A 88 14.93 -0.56 9.19
C SER A 88 16.34 -0.06 9.53
N VAL A 89 16.99 0.65 8.62
CA VAL A 89 18.30 1.31 8.87
C VAL A 89 18.20 2.45 9.89
N SER A 90 17.04 3.10 9.98
CA SER A 90 16.85 4.18 10.96
C SER A 90 16.93 3.69 12.41
N ILE A 91 16.61 2.44 12.72
CA ILE A 91 16.62 1.89 14.09
C ILE A 91 18.01 1.96 14.73
N PRO A 92 19.08 1.33 14.17
CA PRO A 92 20.42 1.44 14.73
C PRO A 92 20.95 2.89 14.67
N LEU A 93 20.48 3.69 13.72
CA LEU A 93 20.88 5.09 13.64
C LEU A 93 20.24 5.94 14.75
N ILE A 94 19.02 5.64 15.17
CA ILE A 94 18.36 6.28 16.32
C ILE A 94 19.16 5.97 17.60
N GLU A 95 19.63 4.76 17.78
CA GLU A 95 20.42 4.35 18.93
C GLU A 95 21.77 5.08 19.00
N SER A 96 22.46 5.21 17.88
CA SER A 96 23.79 5.81 17.82
C SER A 96 23.76 7.34 17.67
N ARG A 97 22.83 7.88 16.91
CA ARG A 97 22.67 9.31 16.56
C ARG A 97 21.21 9.68 16.45
N PHE A 98 20.57 9.89 17.58
CA PHE A 98 19.12 10.09 17.70
C PHE A 98 18.51 11.04 16.65
N GLY A 99 19.06 12.27 16.52
CA GLY A 99 18.52 13.28 15.59
C GLY A 99 18.56 12.82 14.12
N GLN A 100 19.67 12.23 13.68
CA GLN A 100 19.82 11.73 12.31
C GLN A 100 18.93 10.53 12.06
N GLY A 101 18.82 9.64 13.05
CA GLY A 101 17.95 8.46 12.97
C GLY A 101 16.47 8.83 12.86
N ILE A 102 16.01 9.81 13.63
CA ILE A 102 14.63 10.32 13.55
C ILE A 102 14.36 10.98 12.19
N MET A 103 15.30 11.79 11.67
CA MET A 103 15.16 12.39 10.34
C MET A 103 15.04 11.30 9.25
N LEU A 104 15.88 10.26 9.33
CA LEU A 104 15.79 9.15 8.40
C LEU A 104 14.47 8.38 8.54
N ALA A 105 13.99 8.18 9.77
CA ALA A 105 12.69 7.55 10.01
C ALA A 105 11.53 8.36 9.41
N LEU A 106 11.50 9.69 9.62
CA LEU A 106 10.50 10.57 9.03
C LEU A 106 10.48 10.49 7.50
N PHE A 107 11.64 10.54 6.89
CA PHE A 107 11.79 10.41 5.44
C PHE A 107 11.31 9.03 4.96
N SER A 108 11.71 7.97 5.65
CA SER A 108 11.36 6.59 5.29
C SER A 108 9.85 6.33 5.39
N TYR A 109 9.20 6.77 6.47
CA TYR A 109 7.76 6.61 6.65
C TYR A 109 6.96 7.43 5.63
N SER A 110 7.49 8.58 5.22
CA SER A 110 6.92 9.35 4.10
C SER A 110 7.01 8.57 2.79
N LEU A 111 8.18 7.98 2.48
CA LEU A 111 8.34 7.13 1.29
C LEU A 111 7.40 5.93 1.31
N ILE A 112 7.24 5.28 2.47
CA ILE A 112 6.31 4.15 2.62
C ILE A 112 4.88 4.59 2.30
N GLY A 113 4.44 5.75 2.84
CA GLY A 113 3.13 6.32 2.55
C GLY A 113 2.93 6.62 1.06
N PHE A 114 3.91 7.23 0.41
CA PHE A 114 3.90 7.46 -1.04
C PHE A 114 3.84 6.14 -1.82
N GLY A 115 4.68 5.17 -1.47
CA GLY A 115 4.73 3.88 -2.13
C GLY A 115 3.40 3.13 -2.09
N VAL A 116 2.77 3.08 -0.90
CA VAL A 116 1.44 2.48 -0.73
C VAL A 116 0.38 3.22 -1.55
N GLY A 117 0.43 4.55 -1.58
CA GLY A 117 -0.48 5.37 -2.38
C GLY A 117 -0.32 5.12 -3.88
N ALA A 118 0.92 5.16 -4.36
CA ALA A 118 1.26 5.01 -5.78
C ALA A 118 1.04 3.57 -6.30
N ALA A 119 1.17 2.55 -5.44
CA ALA A 119 0.90 1.17 -5.82
C ALA A 119 -0.58 0.80 -5.66
N GLY A 120 -1.18 1.08 -4.50
CA GLY A 120 -2.51 0.60 -4.15
C GLY A 120 -3.63 1.28 -4.94
N THR A 121 -3.53 2.58 -5.21
CA THR A 121 -4.60 3.31 -5.91
C THR A 121 -4.75 2.87 -7.37
N PRO A 122 -3.68 2.83 -8.20
CA PRO A 122 -3.79 2.33 -9.56
C PRO A 122 -4.17 0.84 -9.63
N LEU A 123 -3.76 0.03 -8.64
CA LEU A 123 -4.15 -1.37 -8.57
C LEU A 123 -5.66 -1.54 -8.41
N LEU A 124 -6.27 -0.82 -7.46
CA LEU A 124 -7.71 -0.85 -7.26
C LEU A 124 -8.47 -0.26 -8.47
N ALA A 125 -7.93 0.79 -9.10
CA ALA A 125 -8.48 1.34 -10.32
C ALA A 125 -8.44 0.33 -11.47
N LEU A 126 -7.34 -0.41 -11.63
CA LEU A 126 -7.21 -1.49 -12.63
C LEU A 126 -8.25 -2.59 -12.38
N LEU A 127 -8.36 -3.04 -11.12
CA LEU A 127 -9.35 -4.03 -10.72
C LEU A 127 -10.78 -3.58 -11.04
N ALA A 128 -11.13 -2.35 -10.67
CA ALA A 128 -12.47 -1.80 -10.87
C ALA A 128 -12.83 -1.59 -12.35
N SER A 129 -11.86 -1.18 -13.17
CA SER A 129 -12.08 -0.90 -14.60
C SER A 129 -12.33 -2.16 -15.42
N TYR A 130 -11.64 -3.25 -15.12
CA TYR A 130 -11.70 -4.48 -15.92
C TYR A 130 -12.56 -5.60 -15.31
N SER A 131 -13.11 -5.41 -14.11
CA SER A 131 -14.06 -6.35 -13.53
C SER A 131 -15.49 -6.06 -13.98
N SER A 132 -16.24 -7.10 -14.34
CA SER A 132 -17.67 -6.96 -14.64
C SER A 132 -18.46 -6.52 -13.39
N LYS A 133 -19.63 -5.94 -13.57
CA LYS A 133 -20.47 -5.46 -12.46
C LYS A 133 -20.73 -6.56 -11.41
N SER A 134 -20.96 -7.80 -11.84
CA SER A 134 -21.18 -8.95 -10.96
C SER A 134 -19.92 -9.44 -10.24
N GLN A 135 -18.73 -9.18 -10.79
CA GLN A 135 -17.45 -9.65 -10.25
C GLN A 135 -16.76 -8.63 -9.33
N LYS A 136 -17.12 -7.34 -9.40
CA LYS A 136 -16.43 -6.27 -8.65
C LYS A 136 -16.33 -6.54 -7.14
N GLY A 137 -17.43 -6.96 -6.53
CA GLY A 137 -17.47 -7.27 -5.10
C GLY A 137 -16.54 -8.43 -4.75
N PHE A 138 -16.63 -9.55 -5.48
CA PHE A 138 -15.75 -10.72 -5.26
C PHE A 138 -14.28 -10.40 -5.52
N ALA A 139 -13.97 -9.69 -6.59
CA ALA A 139 -12.61 -9.30 -6.93
C ALA A 139 -11.99 -8.42 -5.83
N ALA A 140 -12.74 -7.44 -5.32
CA ALA A 140 -12.31 -6.62 -4.20
C ALA A 140 -12.09 -7.46 -2.93
N SER A 141 -13.03 -8.33 -2.58
CA SER A 141 -12.90 -9.20 -1.39
C SER A 141 -11.69 -10.11 -1.46
N ILE A 142 -11.45 -10.77 -2.59
CA ILE A 142 -10.29 -11.65 -2.77
C ILE A 142 -8.98 -10.86 -2.63
N THR A 143 -8.87 -9.71 -3.28
CA THR A 143 -7.66 -8.90 -3.21
C THR A 143 -7.40 -8.37 -1.81
N PHE A 144 -8.42 -7.95 -1.07
CA PHE A 144 -8.31 -7.54 0.33
C PHE A 144 -7.93 -8.70 1.25
N LEU A 145 -8.54 -9.87 1.09
CA LEU A 145 -8.16 -11.06 1.85
C LEU A 145 -6.71 -11.45 1.61
N MET A 146 -6.23 -11.37 0.38
CA MET A 146 -4.83 -11.63 0.05
C MET A 146 -3.90 -10.60 0.70
N MET A 147 -4.30 -9.34 0.81
CA MET A 147 -3.54 -8.32 1.56
C MET A 147 -3.42 -8.68 3.05
N ILE A 148 -4.55 -9.03 3.69
CA ILE A 148 -4.58 -9.42 5.11
C ILE A 148 -3.73 -10.68 5.32
N PHE A 149 -3.82 -11.63 4.41
CA PHE A 149 -3.01 -12.84 4.45
C PHE A 149 -1.51 -12.54 4.32
N GLY A 150 -1.13 -11.61 3.46
CA GLY A 150 0.24 -11.11 3.35
C GLY A 150 0.74 -10.47 4.66
N LEU A 151 -0.09 -9.62 5.28
CA LEU A 151 0.18 -9.04 6.60
C LEU A 151 0.41 -10.13 7.65
N ALA A 152 -0.50 -11.10 7.76
CA ALA A 152 -0.46 -12.14 8.77
C ALA A 152 0.75 -13.06 8.62
N ILE A 153 0.97 -13.63 7.43
CA ILE A 153 2.11 -14.52 7.18
C ILE A 153 3.42 -13.79 7.42
N THR A 154 3.57 -12.60 6.89
CA THR A 154 4.81 -11.83 7.04
C THR A 154 5.05 -11.47 8.49
N GLY A 155 4.01 -11.03 9.22
CA GLY A 155 4.13 -10.71 10.65
C GLY A 155 4.57 -11.91 11.49
N ILE A 156 3.96 -13.07 11.28
CA ILE A 156 4.33 -14.32 11.97
C ILE A 156 5.77 -14.72 11.62
N THR A 157 6.11 -14.74 10.33
CA THR A 157 7.44 -15.15 9.84
C THR A 157 8.54 -14.26 10.40
N ILE A 158 8.33 -12.94 10.37
CA ILE A 158 9.30 -11.97 10.90
C ILE A 158 9.42 -12.13 12.41
N GLY A 159 8.32 -12.32 13.13
CA GLY A 159 8.34 -12.54 14.58
C GLY A 159 9.21 -13.73 14.97
N ILE A 160 9.16 -14.83 14.20
CA ILE A 160 9.95 -16.03 14.45
C ILE A 160 11.43 -15.82 14.06
N ILE A 161 11.70 -15.28 12.88
CA ILE A 161 13.07 -15.16 12.35
C ILE A 161 13.86 -14.08 13.11
N LEU A 162 13.19 -13.03 13.58
CA LEU A 162 13.83 -11.92 14.29
C LEU A 162 14.20 -12.25 15.74
N ASP A 163 13.83 -13.40 16.24
CA ASP A 163 14.22 -13.87 17.57
C ASP A 163 15.48 -14.79 17.50
N PRO A 164 16.61 -14.50 18.23
CA PRO A 164 16.86 -13.26 18.96
C PRO A 164 17.10 -12.06 18.02
N TYR A 165 16.66 -10.88 18.49
CA TYR A 165 16.76 -9.63 17.73
C TYR A 165 18.20 -9.23 17.43
N SER A 166 18.45 -8.74 16.23
CA SER A 166 19.66 -7.99 15.89
C SER A 166 19.35 -6.99 14.76
N HIS A 167 20.03 -5.83 14.77
CA HIS A 167 19.89 -4.82 13.74
C HIS A 167 20.21 -5.35 12.34
N GLN A 168 21.26 -6.18 12.25
CA GLN A 168 21.67 -6.76 10.97
C GLN A 168 20.60 -7.71 10.41
N LYS A 169 20.03 -8.58 11.27
CA LYS A 169 18.91 -9.45 10.86
C LYS A 169 17.71 -8.65 10.38
N LEU A 170 17.35 -7.59 11.08
CA LEU A 170 16.22 -6.72 10.70
C LEU A 170 16.42 -6.15 9.29
N ILE A 171 17.58 -5.57 9.00
CA ILE A 171 17.90 -4.99 7.70
C ILE A 171 17.92 -6.08 6.61
N GLN A 172 18.51 -7.25 6.88
CA GLN A 172 18.55 -8.36 5.94
C GLN A 172 17.13 -8.87 5.61
N ILE A 173 16.29 -9.09 6.62
CA ILE A 173 14.91 -9.55 6.44
C ILE A 173 14.12 -8.53 5.62
N THR A 174 14.20 -7.24 5.98
CA THR A 174 13.47 -6.19 5.27
C THR A 174 13.95 -6.04 3.82
N SER A 175 15.26 -6.12 3.59
CA SER A 175 15.83 -6.06 2.24
C SER A 175 15.42 -7.26 1.39
N SER A 176 15.47 -8.46 1.95
CA SER A 176 15.02 -9.68 1.27
C SER A 176 13.53 -9.63 0.93
N LEU A 177 12.69 -9.19 1.88
CA LEU A 177 11.27 -9.03 1.66
C LEU A 177 10.99 -8.00 0.56
N ALA A 178 11.68 -6.85 0.59
CA ALA A 178 11.54 -5.82 -0.43
C ALA A 178 11.87 -6.36 -1.83
N VAL A 179 12.95 -7.11 -1.98
CA VAL A 179 13.33 -7.73 -3.26
C VAL A 179 12.28 -8.76 -3.70
N ILE A 180 11.87 -9.66 -2.83
CA ILE A 180 10.88 -10.71 -3.13
C ILE A 180 9.55 -10.09 -3.55
N THR A 181 9.02 -9.14 -2.78
CA THR A 181 7.73 -8.50 -3.08
C THR A 181 7.76 -7.70 -4.38
N ASN A 182 8.88 -7.04 -4.69
CA ASN A 182 9.05 -6.34 -5.96
C ASN A 182 9.13 -7.30 -7.15
N ILE A 183 9.85 -8.41 -7.03
CA ILE A 183 9.93 -9.44 -8.09
C ILE A 183 8.54 -10.06 -8.34
N ILE A 184 7.83 -10.46 -7.29
CA ILE A 184 6.48 -11.03 -7.40
C ILE A 184 5.54 -10.03 -8.06
N SER A 185 5.57 -8.77 -7.65
CA SER A 185 4.73 -7.71 -8.22
C SER A 185 5.04 -7.47 -9.70
N PHE A 186 6.31 -7.43 -10.06
CA PHE A 186 6.73 -7.27 -11.45
C PHE A 186 6.26 -8.44 -12.33
N ILE A 187 6.46 -9.69 -11.90
CA ILE A 187 6.00 -10.87 -12.62
C ILE A 187 4.47 -10.89 -12.73
N SER A 188 3.78 -10.54 -11.64
CA SER A 188 2.32 -10.51 -11.60
C SER A 188 1.70 -9.46 -12.54
N LEU A 189 2.38 -8.33 -12.76
CA LEU A 189 1.89 -7.26 -13.62
C LEU A 189 2.37 -7.37 -15.07
N ARG A 190 3.38 -8.21 -15.34
CA ARG A 190 3.95 -8.34 -16.69
C ARG A 190 2.87 -8.72 -17.71
N ASN A 191 2.69 -7.88 -18.71
CA ASN A 191 1.71 -8.03 -19.80
C ASN A 191 0.23 -8.12 -19.35
N LEU A 192 -0.08 -7.93 -18.06
CA LEU A 192 -1.45 -8.04 -17.55
C LEU A 192 -2.35 -6.95 -18.15
N GLU A 193 -1.94 -5.70 -18.05
CA GLU A 193 -2.73 -4.56 -18.52
C GLU A 193 -2.97 -4.60 -20.02
N LYS A 194 -1.94 -4.94 -20.81
CA LYS A 194 -2.09 -5.13 -22.26
C LYS A 194 -3.08 -6.25 -22.60
N SER A 195 -3.03 -7.36 -21.87
CA SER A 195 -3.98 -8.46 -22.04
C SER A 195 -5.41 -8.07 -21.69
N LEU A 196 -5.58 -7.23 -20.66
CA LEU A 196 -6.89 -6.73 -20.25
C LEU A 196 -7.44 -5.73 -21.27
N GLN A 197 -6.62 -4.82 -21.77
CA GLN A 197 -6.99 -3.86 -22.82
C GLN A 197 -7.45 -4.58 -24.10
N ASN A 198 -6.71 -5.57 -24.57
CA ASN A 198 -7.07 -6.34 -25.76
C ASN A 198 -8.39 -7.11 -25.60
N SER A 199 -8.67 -7.62 -24.38
CA SER A 199 -9.92 -8.32 -24.09
C SER A 199 -11.13 -7.39 -23.95
N SER A 200 -10.91 -6.10 -23.76
CA SER A 200 -11.98 -5.10 -23.60
C SER A 200 -12.41 -4.48 -24.93
N TYR A 201 -11.69 -4.73 -26.02
CA TYR A 201 -12.04 -4.25 -27.36
C TYR A 201 -13.36 -4.84 -27.89
N ASP A 202 -13.81 -5.96 -27.31
CA ASP A 202 -15.08 -6.64 -27.64
C ASP A 202 -16.28 -6.17 -26.78
N LEU A 203 -16.06 -5.32 -25.81
CA LEU A 203 -17.11 -4.75 -24.99
C LEU A 203 -17.14 -3.24 -25.22
N GLU A 204 -18.17 -2.75 -25.91
CA GLU A 204 -18.42 -1.32 -26.15
C GLU A 204 -18.02 -0.49 -24.94
N THR A 205 -16.92 0.19 -25.07
CA THR A 205 -16.43 1.14 -24.07
C THR A 205 -17.30 2.39 -24.23
N GLU A 206 -18.27 2.57 -23.36
CA GLU A 206 -18.65 3.93 -23.01
C GLU A 206 -17.40 4.61 -22.46
N ALA A 207 -16.66 5.21 -23.38
CA ALA A 207 -15.54 6.05 -23.08
C ALA A 207 -16.08 7.22 -22.23
N ILE A 208 -15.87 7.09 -20.93
CA ILE A 208 -15.98 8.24 -20.04
C ILE A 208 -14.83 9.15 -20.45
N ASN A 209 -15.11 10.06 -21.39
CA ASN A 209 -14.30 11.23 -21.67
C ASN A 209 -14.33 12.13 -20.43
N SER A 210 -13.56 11.78 -19.43
CA SER A 210 -13.46 12.56 -18.21
C SER A 210 -12.28 13.52 -18.26
N ASN A 211 -12.43 14.62 -19.01
CA ASN A 211 -11.77 15.87 -18.67
C ASN A 211 -12.42 16.51 -17.41
N VAL A 212 -12.85 15.68 -16.45
CA VAL A 212 -13.44 16.16 -15.20
C VAL A 212 -12.28 16.62 -14.31
N SER A 213 -12.28 17.89 -13.94
CA SER A 213 -11.34 18.43 -12.95
C SER A 213 -11.47 17.63 -11.66
N PHE A 214 -10.33 17.43 -10.96
CA PHE A 214 -10.27 16.74 -9.67
C PHE A 214 -11.33 17.23 -8.67
N ILE A 215 -11.51 18.56 -8.57
CA ILE A 215 -12.48 19.20 -7.68
C ILE A 215 -13.93 18.86 -8.07
N GLU A 216 -14.20 18.81 -9.37
CA GLU A 216 -15.51 18.39 -9.87
C GLU A 216 -15.81 16.93 -9.59
N GLY A 217 -14.79 16.05 -9.67
CA GLY A 217 -14.90 14.65 -9.29
C GLY A 217 -15.27 14.46 -7.81
N ILE A 218 -14.59 15.16 -6.91
CA ILE A 218 -14.95 15.17 -5.48
C ILE A 218 -16.35 15.68 -5.25
N LYS A 219 -16.74 16.80 -5.89
CA LYS A 219 -18.06 17.40 -5.77
C LYS A 219 -19.16 16.42 -6.24
N LYS A 220 -18.91 15.70 -7.34
CA LYS A 220 -19.85 14.70 -7.88
C LYS A 220 -20.04 13.54 -6.89
N VAL A 221 -18.96 13.00 -6.34
CA VAL A 221 -19.01 11.92 -5.31
C VAL A 221 -19.77 12.40 -4.06
N TRP A 222 -19.53 13.64 -3.62
CA TRP A 222 -20.19 14.19 -2.44
C TRP A 222 -21.68 14.49 -2.65
N MET A 223 -22.08 14.79 -3.88
CA MET A 223 -23.48 15.00 -4.25
C MET A 223 -24.26 13.69 -4.34
N GLU A 224 -23.59 12.58 -4.65
CA GLU A 224 -24.22 11.26 -4.71
C GLU A 224 -24.42 10.70 -3.30
N ARG A 225 -25.68 10.49 -2.92
CA ARG A 225 -26.05 10.09 -1.56
C ARG A 225 -25.37 8.80 -1.10
N GLU A 226 -25.34 7.78 -1.96
CA GLU A 226 -24.74 6.47 -1.64
C GLU A 226 -23.23 6.58 -1.46
N ALA A 227 -22.53 7.27 -2.35
CA ALA A 227 -21.10 7.50 -2.27
C ALA A 227 -20.71 8.29 -1.02
N ARG A 228 -21.48 9.32 -0.68
CA ARG A 228 -21.29 10.12 0.54
C ARG A 228 -21.49 9.30 1.81
N LEU A 229 -22.58 8.53 1.91
CA LEU A 229 -22.83 7.66 3.06
C LEU A 229 -21.75 6.60 3.22
N PHE A 230 -21.30 6.00 2.12
CA PHE A 230 -20.20 5.04 2.12
C PHE A 230 -18.89 5.69 2.59
N THR A 231 -18.59 6.90 2.11
CA THR A 231 -17.39 7.64 2.54
C THR A 231 -17.42 7.93 4.05
N ILE A 232 -18.55 8.37 4.58
CA ILE A 232 -18.74 8.62 6.01
C ILE A 232 -18.61 7.32 6.81
N PHE A 233 -19.22 6.23 6.34
CA PHE A 233 -19.10 4.90 6.96
C PHE A 233 -17.64 4.44 7.04
N ILE A 234 -16.89 4.53 5.95
CA ILE A 234 -15.47 4.18 5.91
C ILE A 234 -14.67 5.04 6.89
N PHE A 235 -14.93 6.36 6.92
CA PHE A 235 -14.23 7.27 7.82
C PHE A 235 -14.45 6.91 9.30
N ILE A 236 -15.69 6.65 9.70
CA ILE A 236 -16.04 6.26 11.07
C ILE A 236 -15.44 4.88 11.41
N SER A 237 -15.54 3.91 10.49
CA SER A 237 -15.01 2.55 10.68
C SER A 237 -13.49 2.56 10.84
N MET A 238 -12.78 3.33 10.01
CA MET A 238 -11.33 3.47 10.10
C MET A 238 -10.91 4.23 11.36
N GLY A 239 -11.67 5.25 11.77
CA GLY A 239 -11.46 5.93 13.05
C GLY A 239 -11.61 4.99 14.25
N ALA A 240 -12.65 4.15 14.26
CA ALA A 240 -12.85 3.16 15.30
C ALA A 240 -11.75 2.08 15.30
N PHE A 241 -11.31 1.63 14.12
CA PHE A 241 -10.21 0.69 13.98
C PHE A 241 -8.88 1.26 14.50
N SER A 242 -8.59 2.52 14.19
CA SER A 242 -7.33 3.17 14.64
C SER A 242 -7.25 3.37 16.15
N MET A 243 -8.37 3.35 16.86
CA MET A 243 -8.40 3.42 18.33
C MET A 243 -8.10 2.09 19.02
N GLN A 244 -8.03 0.98 18.27
CA GLN A 244 -7.73 -0.35 18.82
C GLN A 244 -6.22 -0.64 18.87
N ASP A 245 -5.39 0.16 18.18
CA ASP A 245 -3.94 0.08 18.26
C ASP A 245 -3.46 0.83 19.53
N PRO A 246 -2.80 0.14 20.48
CA PRO A 246 -2.28 0.75 21.72
C PRO A 246 -1.06 1.65 21.48
#